data_d4f977d1c0ea74f6705d2c589635a45c
#
_entry.id   d4f977d1c0ea74f6705d2c589635a45c
#
_cell.length_a   1.000
_cell.length_b   1.000
_cell.length_c   1.000
_cell.angle_alpha   90.00
_cell.angle_beta   90.00
_cell.angle_gamma   90.00
#
_symmetry.space_group_name_H-M   'P 1'
#
loop_
_entity.id
_entity.type
_entity.pdbx_description
1 polymer ?
#
loop_
_entity_poly.entity_id
_entity_poly.type
_entity_poly.pdbx_seq_one_letter_code
_entity_poly.pdbx_strand_id
1 'polypeptide(L)'
;MPFRRLPAHAIFAALILLISAGSSAQSHNSSSIVVPIVPTVTFTMDFPISAPAHYSLRVTQDGKANYESMGKLTPEADGDPFSYDFTMSEANRARIFELAAQAKFFEGNVDYKKGHLANTGKKVLAYQDGQVQHEAAYNYSTNSAIQQLTKIFQNISATLEFARRLQYFHHYQRLALENELKRMEEMAKSTSLDEIHAVAPVLQEIADDKATLNVTRSRAVRLLAK
;
A
#
# COMPACT_ATOMS: atom_id res chain seq x y z
N MET A 1 63.34 -4.45 -45.85
CA MET A 1 64.48 -3.61 -46.16
C MET A 1 64.16 -2.17 -45.90
N PRO A 2 65.03 -1.32 -45.46
CA PRO A 2 65.93 -1.50 -44.29
C PRO A 2 65.96 -0.24 -43.37
N PHE A 3 66.51 -0.44 -42.15
CA PHE A 3 67.49 0.42 -41.48
C PHE A 3 67.05 1.83 -40.98
N ARG A 4 67.29 2.15 -39.77
CA ARG A 4 68.44 2.27 -38.81
C ARG A 4 68.35 3.66 -38.20
N ARG A 5 68.50 3.95 -37.02
CA ARG A 5 69.43 3.99 -35.91
C ARG A 5 69.02 5.05 -34.88
N LEU A 6 69.14 4.68 -33.62
CA LEU A 6 69.50 5.57 -32.50
C LEU A 6 70.85 6.28 -32.74
N PRO A 7 71.24 7.32 -32.00
CA PRO A 7 71.29 7.47 -30.57
C PRO A 7 71.22 8.94 -30.07
N ALA A 8 71.15 9.27 -28.82
CA ALA A 8 72.20 9.69 -27.93
C ALA A 8 71.70 10.52 -26.74
N HIS A 9 72.07 10.06 -25.62
CA HIS A 9 72.31 10.64 -24.30
C HIS A 9 72.33 12.19 -24.18
N ALA A 10 71.58 12.70 -23.18
CA ALA A 10 72.03 13.83 -22.38
C ALA A 10 71.54 13.67 -20.94
N ILE A 11 72.48 13.51 -20.06
CA ILE A 11 72.38 13.51 -18.61
C ILE A 11 72.19 14.96 -18.17
N PHE A 12 71.14 15.24 -17.40
CA PHE A 12 71.13 16.48 -16.57
C PHE A 12 70.57 16.11 -15.18
N ALA A 13 71.46 16.18 -14.22
CA ALA A 13 71.17 16.16 -12.81
C ALA A 13 70.53 17.45 -12.36
N ALA A 14 69.41 17.42 -11.66
CA ALA A 14 68.91 18.56 -10.89
C ALA A 14 68.01 18.14 -9.73
N LEU A 15 68.56 18.33 -8.60
CA LEU A 15 67.98 18.90 -7.38
C LEU A 15 66.63 18.36 -6.87
N ILE A 16 66.71 17.46 -5.89
CA ILE A 16 65.58 17.02 -5.06
C ILE A 16 65.21 18.17 -4.11
N LEU A 17 64.07 18.83 -4.33
CA LEU A 17 63.40 19.65 -3.34
C LEU A 17 62.32 18.81 -2.68
N LEU A 18 62.59 18.39 -1.41
CA LEU A 18 61.60 17.78 -0.54
C LEU A 18 60.56 18.84 -0.13
N ILE A 19 59.40 18.86 -0.76
CA ILE A 19 58.20 19.52 -0.29
C ILE A 19 57.38 18.48 0.45
N SER A 20 57.42 18.51 1.77
CA SER A 20 56.51 17.77 2.65
C SER A 20 55.12 18.39 2.55
N ALA A 21 54.30 17.88 1.61
CA ALA A 21 52.88 18.17 1.60
C ALA A 21 52.21 17.37 2.71
N GLY A 22 51.87 18.06 3.81
CA GLY A 22 51.02 17.52 4.85
C GLY A 22 49.65 17.15 4.25
N SER A 23 49.38 15.86 4.07
CA SER A 23 48.08 15.34 3.75
C SER A 23 47.16 15.49 4.98
N SER A 24 46.40 16.58 5.02
CA SER A 24 45.23 16.69 5.91
C SER A 24 44.22 15.66 5.41
N ALA A 25 44.18 14.52 6.07
CA ALA A 25 43.07 13.58 5.89
C ALA A 25 41.79 14.24 6.41
N GLN A 26 41.01 14.85 5.52
CA GLN A 26 39.63 15.21 5.79
C GLN A 26 38.86 13.89 5.94
N SER A 27 38.62 13.50 7.19
CA SER A 27 37.62 12.47 7.49
C SER A 27 36.27 13.04 7.08
N HIS A 28 35.80 12.64 5.91
CA HIS A 28 34.40 12.77 5.54
C HIS A 28 33.60 11.94 6.54
N ASN A 29 33.10 12.58 7.59
CA ASN A 29 32.02 12.06 8.40
C ASN A 29 30.79 11.96 7.47
N SER A 30 30.64 10.85 6.77
CA SER A 30 29.37 10.48 6.15
C SER A 30 28.40 10.19 7.29
N SER A 31 27.74 11.23 7.77
CA SER A 31 26.55 11.07 8.62
C SER A 31 25.52 10.35 7.78
N SER A 32 25.46 9.03 7.93
CA SER A 32 24.36 8.22 7.40
C SER A 32 23.10 8.78 8.02
N ILE A 33 22.28 9.46 7.24
CA ILE A 33 20.94 9.88 7.67
C ILE A 33 20.17 8.56 7.86
N VAL A 34 20.13 8.08 9.10
CA VAL A 34 19.24 6.98 9.49
C VAL A 34 17.84 7.55 9.43
N VAL A 35 17.16 7.33 8.29
CA VAL A 35 15.73 7.60 8.20
C VAL A 35 15.05 6.63 9.16
N PRO A 36 14.36 7.10 10.21
CA PRO A 36 13.69 6.22 11.14
C PRO A 36 12.63 5.41 10.38
N ILE A 37 12.71 4.08 10.49
CA ILE A 37 11.73 3.19 9.90
C ILE A 37 10.45 3.33 10.72
N VAL A 38 9.40 3.85 10.08
CA VAL A 38 8.09 4.00 10.71
C VAL A 38 7.44 2.62 10.83
N PRO A 39 6.97 2.23 12.02
CA PRO A 39 6.24 0.98 12.20
C PRO A 39 5.11 0.83 11.18
N THR A 40 5.05 -0.33 10.55
CA THR A 40 4.17 -0.58 9.42
C THR A 40 3.49 -1.94 9.56
N VAL A 41 2.18 -1.99 9.31
CA VAL A 41 1.40 -3.21 9.13
C VAL A 41 1.00 -3.32 7.67
N THR A 42 1.21 -4.49 7.07
CA THR A 42 0.78 -4.78 5.70
C THR A 42 -0.13 -6.00 5.69
N PHE A 43 -1.21 -5.91 4.94
CA PHE A 43 -2.10 -7.03 4.65
C PHE A 43 -2.11 -7.28 3.15
N THR A 44 -1.96 -8.55 2.75
CA THR A 44 -2.07 -8.98 1.35
C THR A 44 -3.10 -10.09 1.24
N MET A 45 -3.88 -10.05 0.17
CA MET A 45 -4.90 -11.05 -0.17
C MET A 45 -4.71 -11.54 -1.59
N ASP A 46 -4.59 -12.85 -1.75
CA ASP A 46 -4.57 -13.55 -3.04
C ASP A 46 -5.74 -14.53 -3.10
N PHE A 47 -6.72 -14.25 -3.94
CA PHE A 47 -7.85 -15.13 -4.18
C PHE A 47 -8.33 -14.98 -5.62
N PRO A 48 -7.89 -15.83 -6.55
CA PRO A 48 -8.12 -15.67 -8.00
C PRO A 48 -9.59 -15.55 -8.43
N ILE A 49 -10.51 -16.06 -7.62
CA ILE A 49 -11.97 -16.00 -7.91
C ILE A 49 -12.67 -14.81 -7.24
N SER A 50 -11.95 -13.97 -6.50
CA SER A 50 -12.51 -12.73 -5.90
C SER A 50 -12.30 -11.52 -6.83
N ALA A 51 -13.01 -10.45 -6.54
CA ALA A 51 -12.83 -9.16 -7.19
C ALA A 51 -12.56 -8.08 -6.13
N PRO A 52 -11.30 -7.58 -6.03
CA PRO A 52 -10.14 -7.94 -6.86
C PRO A 52 -9.55 -9.32 -6.51
N ALA A 53 -8.83 -9.94 -7.47
CA ALA A 53 -8.18 -11.23 -7.26
C ALA A 53 -6.93 -11.14 -6.38
N HIS A 54 -6.27 -9.99 -6.42
CA HIS A 54 -5.11 -9.63 -5.59
C HIS A 54 -5.24 -8.20 -5.09
N TYR A 55 -4.90 -7.97 -3.82
CA TYR A 55 -4.68 -6.65 -3.28
C TYR A 55 -3.73 -6.66 -2.10
N SER A 56 -3.10 -5.51 -1.86
CA SER A 56 -2.34 -5.22 -0.65
C SER A 56 -2.77 -3.89 -0.04
N LEU A 57 -2.71 -3.81 1.28
CA LEU A 57 -2.97 -2.58 2.04
C LEU A 57 -1.88 -2.42 3.08
N ARG A 58 -1.15 -1.33 2.98
CA ARG A 58 -0.07 -0.94 3.87
C ARG A 58 -0.50 0.24 4.71
N VAL A 59 -0.27 0.16 6.02
CA VAL A 59 -0.59 1.21 6.99
C VAL A 59 0.63 1.50 7.85
N THR A 60 1.04 2.74 7.91
CA THR A 60 2.14 3.19 8.77
C THR A 60 1.61 3.79 10.07
N GLN A 61 2.42 3.78 11.13
CA GLN A 61 2.00 4.29 12.43
C GLN A 61 1.74 5.81 12.44
N ASP A 62 2.31 6.54 11.48
CA ASP A 62 2.02 7.98 11.27
C ASP A 62 0.70 8.24 10.51
N GLY A 63 -0.02 7.19 10.14
CA GLY A 63 -1.34 7.25 9.52
C GLY A 63 -1.35 7.25 7.99
N LYS A 64 -0.20 7.23 7.33
CA LYS A 64 -0.17 7.07 5.88
C LYS A 64 -0.58 5.65 5.51
N ALA A 65 -1.40 5.53 4.49
CA ALA A 65 -1.87 4.26 3.97
C ALA A 65 -1.80 4.24 2.45
N ASN A 66 -1.42 3.09 1.92
CA ASN A 66 -1.41 2.82 0.49
C ASN A 66 -2.18 1.52 0.22
N TYR A 67 -3.04 1.55 -0.76
CA TYR A 67 -3.77 0.40 -1.27
C TYR A 67 -3.37 0.13 -2.71
N GLU A 68 -3.09 -1.11 -3.00
CA GLU A 68 -2.82 -1.58 -4.35
C GLU A 68 -3.71 -2.78 -4.66
N SER A 69 -4.27 -2.82 -5.86
CA SER A 69 -5.05 -3.97 -6.31
C SER A 69 -4.85 -4.26 -7.79
N MET A 70 -5.13 -5.51 -8.13
CA MET A 70 -5.20 -5.99 -9.51
C MET A 70 -6.59 -6.59 -9.72
N GLY A 71 -7.39 -5.96 -10.53
CA GLY A 71 -8.77 -6.40 -10.74
C GLY A 71 -9.38 -5.87 -12.02
N LYS A 72 -10.50 -6.47 -12.43
CA LYS A 72 -11.27 -6.05 -13.60
C LYS A 72 -12.35 -5.06 -13.19
N LEU A 73 -12.49 -3.97 -13.93
CA LEU A 73 -13.61 -3.02 -13.77
C LEU A 73 -14.87 -3.52 -14.45
N THR A 74 -14.71 -4.21 -15.59
CA THR A 74 -15.79 -4.88 -16.30
C THR A 74 -15.39 -6.35 -16.59
N PRO A 75 -16.34 -7.26 -16.86
CA PRO A 75 -16.02 -8.65 -17.16
C PRO A 75 -15.09 -8.83 -18.36
N GLU A 76 -15.16 -7.90 -19.32
CA GLU A 76 -14.40 -7.94 -20.58
C GLU A 76 -13.02 -7.26 -20.45
N ALA A 77 -12.80 -6.48 -19.39
CA ALA A 77 -11.53 -5.78 -19.17
C ALA A 77 -10.42 -6.76 -18.78
N ASP A 78 -9.20 -6.46 -19.21
CA ASP A 78 -8.02 -7.01 -18.58
C ASP A 78 -7.89 -6.44 -17.17
N GLY A 79 -7.21 -7.18 -16.25
CA GLY A 79 -6.99 -6.69 -14.92
C GLY A 79 -6.02 -5.50 -14.94
N ASP A 80 -6.50 -4.31 -14.57
CA ASP A 80 -5.67 -3.11 -14.50
C ASP A 80 -5.14 -2.91 -13.08
N PRO A 81 -3.87 -2.46 -12.93
CA PRO A 81 -3.35 -2.06 -11.64
C PRO A 81 -4.07 -0.80 -11.15
N PHE A 82 -4.37 -0.77 -9.86
CA PHE A 82 -4.93 0.38 -9.18
C PHE A 82 -4.13 0.64 -7.91
N SER A 83 -3.75 1.89 -7.71
CA SER A 83 -3.06 2.33 -6.49
C SER A 83 -3.77 3.56 -5.91
N TYR A 84 -3.92 3.59 -4.60
CA TYR A 84 -4.62 4.67 -3.90
C TYR A 84 -3.94 4.99 -2.57
N ASP A 85 -3.43 6.21 -2.45
CA ASP A 85 -2.85 6.73 -1.22
C ASP A 85 -3.90 7.51 -0.43
N PHE A 86 -3.95 7.28 0.88
CA PHE A 86 -4.88 8.00 1.77
C PHE A 86 -4.32 8.10 3.19
N THR A 87 -5.00 8.90 4.01
CA THR A 87 -4.71 8.97 5.44
C THR A 87 -5.72 8.11 6.18
N MET A 88 -5.23 7.13 6.93
CA MET A 88 -6.05 6.27 7.80
C MET A 88 -6.63 7.08 8.97
N SER A 89 -7.88 6.85 9.33
CA SER A 89 -8.45 7.43 10.55
C SER A 89 -7.67 7.02 11.78
N GLU A 90 -7.62 7.90 12.78
CA GLU A 90 -6.94 7.60 14.04
C GLU A 90 -7.51 6.36 14.73
N ALA A 91 -8.81 6.18 14.69
CA ALA A 91 -9.50 5.04 15.31
C ALA A 91 -9.08 3.71 14.68
N ASN A 92 -9.11 3.60 13.34
CA ASN A 92 -8.71 2.36 12.67
C ASN A 92 -7.20 2.15 12.74
N ARG A 93 -6.40 3.21 12.60
CA ARG A 93 -4.97 3.14 12.80
C ARG A 93 -4.61 2.56 14.17
N ALA A 94 -5.12 3.17 15.24
CA ALA A 94 -4.88 2.70 16.60
C ALA A 94 -5.33 1.24 16.79
N ARG A 95 -6.50 0.88 16.24
CA ARG A 95 -7.03 -0.48 16.33
C ARG A 95 -6.19 -1.49 15.59
N ILE A 96 -5.68 -1.17 14.40
CA ILE A 96 -4.79 -2.05 13.61
C ILE A 96 -3.51 -2.35 14.39
N PHE A 97 -2.84 -1.34 14.94
CA PHE A 97 -1.59 -1.54 15.68
C PHE A 97 -1.81 -2.24 17.04
N GLU A 98 -2.92 -1.96 17.72
CA GLU A 98 -3.33 -2.70 18.93
C GLU A 98 -3.53 -4.19 18.64
N LEU A 99 -4.29 -4.52 17.59
CA LEU A 99 -4.53 -5.90 17.19
C LEU A 99 -3.25 -6.60 16.71
N ALA A 100 -2.36 -5.88 16.02
CA ALA A 100 -1.05 -6.41 15.65
C ALA A 100 -0.22 -6.79 16.89
N ALA A 101 -0.21 -5.94 17.92
CA ALA A 101 0.45 -6.23 19.19
C ALA A 101 -0.20 -7.42 19.92
N GLN A 102 -1.54 -7.51 19.98
CA GLN A 102 -2.26 -8.65 20.54
C GLN A 102 -1.95 -9.97 19.78
N ALA A 103 -1.70 -9.89 18.48
CA ALA A 103 -1.27 -11.00 17.64
C ALA A 103 0.26 -11.22 17.67
N LYS A 104 1.00 -10.64 18.65
CA LYS A 104 2.47 -10.71 18.79
C LYS A 104 3.19 -10.31 17.52
N PHE A 105 2.69 -9.27 16.87
CA PHE A 105 3.23 -8.76 15.60
C PHE A 105 3.41 -9.84 14.53
N PHE A 106 2.50 -10.85 14.54
CA PHE A 106 2.45 -11.97 13.59
C PHE A 106 3.62 -12.95 13.70
N GLU A 107 4.29 -12.98 14.85
CA GLU A 107 5.31 -13.99 15.13
C GLU A 107 4.74 -15.40 15.12
N GLY A 108 5.42 -16.32 14.42
CA GLY A 108 5.06 -17.73 14.40
C GLY A 108 3.95 -18.10 13.43
N ASN A 109 3.36 -19.30 13.64
CA ASN A 109 2.31 -19.83 12.77
C ASN A 109 0.92 -19.43 13.26
N VAL A 110 0.18 -18.70 12.46
CA VAL A 110 -1.19 -18.26 12.75
C VAL A 110 -2.26 -19.02 11.95
N ASP A 111 -1.84 -19.88 11.02
CA ASP A 111 -2.74 -20.63 10.14
C ASP A 111 -3.32 -21.87 10.85
N TYR A 112 -4.64 -21.98 10.85
CA TYR A 112 -5.35 -23.13 11.41
C TYR A 112 -5.53 -24.20 10.33
N LYS A 113 -4.81 -25.32 10.49
CA LYS A 113 -4.76 -26.41 9.49
C LYS A 113 -5.66 -27.63 9.83
N LYS A 114 -6.41 -27.57 10.93
CA LYS A 114 -7.25 -28.69 11.34
C LYS A 114 -8.61 -28.66 10.65
N GLY A 115 -9.06 -29.83 10.13
CA GLY A 115 -10.37 -29.98 9.49
C GLY A 115 -10.40 -29.60 8.00
N HIS A 116 -11.57 -29.75 7.38
CA HIS A 116 -11.83 -29.40 5.99
C HIS A 116 -12.33 -27.95 5.92
N LEU A 117 -11.40 -27.01 5.86
CA LEU A 117 -11.73 -25.59 5.69
C LEU A 117 -11.88 -25.24 4.22
N ALA A 118 -12.90 -24.44 3.91
CA ALA A 118 -13.02 -23.84 2.59
C ALA A 118 -11.78 -22.95 2.30
N ASN A 119 -11.34 -22.95 1.05
CA ASN A 119 -10.33 -22.00 0.61
C ASN A 119 -10.98 -20.61 0.48
N THR A 120 -10.55 -19.68 1.31
CA THR A 120 -11.01 -18.27 1.31
C THR A 120 -9.92 -17.31 0.85
N GLY A 121 -8.92 -17.83 0.14
CA GLY A 121 -7.77 -17.10 -0.36
C GLY A 121 -6.58 -17.12 0.62
N LYS A 122 -5.38 -16.99 0.04
CA LYS A 122 -4.15 -16.81 0.82
C LYS A 122 -4.10 -15.38 1.34
N LYS A 123 -3.97 -15.23 2.65
CA LYS A 123 -3.80 -13.96 3.34
C LYS A 123 -2.41 -13.90 3.95
N VAL A 124 -1.81 -12.72 3.93
CA VAL A 124 -0.52 -12.48 4.57
C VAL A 124 -0.63 -11.22 5.41
N LEU A 125 -0.26 -11.31 6.68
CA LEU A 125 -0.05 -10.17 7.55
C LEU A 125 1.44 -10.02 7.81
N ALA A 126 1.98 -8.81 7.63
CA ALA A 126 3.36 -8.48 7.92
C ALA A 126 3.45 -7.26 8.84
N TYR A 127 4.43 -7.26 9.72
CA TYR A 127 4.80 -6.15 10.58
C TYR A 127 6.28 -5.84 10.46
N GLN A 128 6.61 -4.55 10.43
CA GLN A 128 7.98 -4.07 10.39
C GLN A 128 8.11 -2.75 11.16
N ASP A 129 9.14 -2.62 12.02
CA ASP A 129 9.46 -1.38 12.76
C ASP A 129 10.95 -1.00 12.75
N GLY A 130 11.75 -1.68 11.93
CA GLY A 130 13.21 -1.49 11.84
C GLY A 130 14.03 -2.40 12.77
N GLN A 131 13.43 -2.96 13.81
CA GLN A 131 14.04 -3.96 14.69
C GLN A 131 13.40 -5.33 14.51
N VAL A 132 12.10 -5.33 14.34
CA VAL A 132 11.27 -6.52 14.18
C VAL A 132 10.70 -6.56 12.76
N GLN A 133 10.79 -7.72 12.14
CA GLN A 133 10.13 -8.01 10.87
C GLN A 133 9.55 -9.41 10.93
N HIS A 134 8.22 -9.50 10.98
CA HIS A 134 7.51 -10.77 10.98
C HIS A 134 6.48 -10.80 9.85
N GLU A 135 6.25 -12.00 9.33
CA GLU A 135 5.25 -12.27 8.31
C GLU A 135 4.54 -13.60 8.62
N ALA A 136 3.23 -13.62 8.55
CA ALA A 136 2.42 -14.81 8.73
C ALA A 136 1.41 -14.99 7.60
N ALA A 137 1.51 -16.10 6.89
CA ALA A 137 0.58 -16.50 5.84
C ALA A 137 -0.48 -17.47 6.40
N TYR A 138 -1.74 -17.29 6.00
CA TYR A 138 -2.86 -18.13 6.44
C TYR A 138 -4.02 -18.16 5.44
N ASN A 139 -4.80 -19.24 5.47
CA ASN A 139 -6.14 -19.27 4.88
C ASN A 139 -7.20 -18.88 5.91
N TYR A 140 -7.09 -19.43 7.12
CA TYR A 140 -7.97 -19.15 8.26
C TYR A 140 -7.16 -19.15 9.56
N SER A 141 -7.51 -18.29 10.50
CA SER A 141 -6.89 -18.26 11.83
C SER A 141 -7.95 -18.31 12.92
N THR A 142 -7.69 -19.04 14.01
CA THR A 142 -8.51 -19.02 15.23
C THR A 142 -8.14 -17.89 16.18
N ASN A 143 -7.07 -17.15 15.91
CA ASN A 143 -6.69 -15.98 16.68
C ASN A 143 -7.67 -14.83 16.43
N SER A 144 -8.35 -14.37 17.47
CA SER A 144 -9.37 -13.31 17.39
C SER A 144 -8.81 -11.98 16.85
N ALA A 145 -7.58 -11.62 17.21
CA ALA A 145 -6.95 -10.39 16.71
C ALA A 145 -6.68 -10.49 15.20
N ILE A 146 -6.20 -11.64 14.71
CA ILE A 146 -6.02 -11.90 13.27
C ILE A 146 -7.34 -11.84 12.52
N GLN A 147 -8.41 -12.40 13.06
CA GLN A 147 -9.74 -12.36 12.44
C GLN A 147 -10.26 -10.93 12.33
N GLN A 148 -10.11 -10.13 13.39
CA GLN A 148 -10.52 -8.73 13.39
C GLN A 148 -9.70 -7.89 12.41
N LEU A 149 -8.37 -8.05 12.36
CA LEU A 149 -7.51 -7.41 11.38
C LEU A 149 -7.93 -7.76 9.95
N THR A 150 -8.17 -9.05 9.69
CA THR A 150 -8.63 -9.52 8.37
C THR A 150 -9.91 -8.79 7.98
N LYS A 151 -10.88 -8.69 8.88
CA LYS A 151 -12.16 -8.01 8.63
C LYS A 151 -11.97 -6.52 8.33
N ILE A 152 -11.16 -5.81 9.14
CA ILE A 152 -10.87 -4.38 8.93
C ILE A 152 -10.24 -4.17 7.53
N PHE A 153 -9.22 -4.93 7.19
CA PHE A 153 -8.55 -4.79 5.88
C PHE A 153 -9.46 -5.14 4.70
N GLN A 154 -10.31 -6.16 4.84
CA GLN A 154 -11.30 -6.51 3.81
C GLN A 154 -12.36 -5.42 3.64
N ASN A 155 -12.85 -4.83 4.72
CA ASN A 155 -13.80 -3.72 4.67
C ASN A 155 -13.20 -2.47 4.01
N ILE A 156 -11.94 -2.14 4.35
CA ILE A 156 -11.22 -1.01 3.71
C ILE A 156 -11.02 -1.29 2.23
N SER A 157 -10.57 -2.49 1.86
CA SER A 157 -10.45 -2.89 0.45
C SER A 157 -11.77 -2.71 -0.31
N ALA A 158 -12.89 -3.17 0.28
CA ALA A 158 -14.21 -3.00 -0.32
C ALA A 158 -14.55 -1.52 -0.55
N THR A 159 -14.24 -0.64 0.41
CA THR A 159 -14.44 0.82 0.29
C THR A 159 -13.62 1.41 -0.87
N LEU A 160 -12.34 1.03 -0.98
CA LEU A 160 -11.44 1.58 -2.00
C LEU A 160 -11.77 1.04 -3.40
N GLU A 161 -12.25 -0.20 -3.50
CA GLU A 161 -12.79 -0.72 -4.77
C GLU A 161 -14.09 -0.02 -5.19
N PHE A 162 -14.88 0.50 -4.25
CA PHE A 162 -15.97 1.42 -4.61
C PHE A 162 -15.42 2.71 -5.21
N ALA A 163 -14.38 3.32 -4.62
CA ALA A 163 -13.78 4.52 -5.19
C ALA A 163 -13.35 4.30 -6.65
N ARG A 164 -12.64 3.21 -6.92
CA ARG A 164 -12.20 2.83 -8.26
C ARG A 164 -13.37 2.72 -9.26
N ARG A 165 -14.43 1.98 -8.89
CA ARG A 165 -15.60 1.80 -9.75
C ARG A 165 -16.41 3.08 -9.92
N LEU A 166 -16.57 3.89 -8.86
CA LEU A 166 -17.26 5.16 -8.92
C LEU A 166 -16.56 6.15 -9.85
N GLN A 167 -15.22 6.26 -9.80
CA GLN A 167 -14.45 7.06 -10.74
C GLN A 167 -14.69 6.61 -12.18
N TYR A 168 -14.59 5.31 -12.45
CA TYR A 168 -14.83 4.77 -13.78
C TYR A 168 -16.25 5.03 -14.28
N PHE A 169 -17.28 4.75 -13.46
CA PHE A 169 -18.66 4.95 -13.85
C PHE A 169 -19.03 6.43 -14.02
N HIS A 170 -18.46 7.29 -13.20
CA HIS A 170 -18.67 8.74 -13.33
C HIS A 170 -18.18 9.27 -14.68
N HIS A 171 -17.05 8.78 -15.17
CA HIS A 171 -16.47 9.22 -16.44
C HIS A 171 -17.07 8.52 -17.66
N TYR A 172 -17.32 7.21 -17.57
CA TYR A 172 -17.59 6.39 -18.75
C TYR A 172 -18.98 5.75 -18.79
N GLN A 173 -19.64 5.53 -17.62
CA GLN A 173 -20.88 4.78 -17.52
C GLN A 173 -21.84 5.40 -16.50
N ARG A 174 -22.25 6.63 -16.71
CA ARG A 174 -23.05 7.41 -15.74
C ARG A 174 -24.35 6.73 -15.30
N LEU A 175 -24.98 5.91 -16.16
CA LEU A 175 -26.18 5.16 -15.80
C LEU A 175 -25.91 4.07 -14.75
N ALA A 176 -24.69 3.51 -14.71
CA ALA A 176 -24.32 2.51 -13.71
C ALA A 176 -23.99 3.12 -12.34
N LEU A 177 -23.67 4.43 -12.31
CA LEU A 177 -23.23 5.14 -11.12
C LEU A 177 -24.28 5.11 -9.99
N GLU A 178 -25.56 5.25 -10.31
CA GLU A 178 -26.65 5.21 -9.31
C GLU A 178 -26.72 3.86 -8.59
N ASN A 179 -26.63 2.76 -9.34
CA ASN A 179 -26.68 1.42 -8.77
C ASN A 179 -25.44 1.15 -7.89
N GLU A 180 -24.27 1.63 -8.30
CA GLU A 180 -23.05 1.46 -7.53
C GLU A 180 -23.07 2.25 -6.21
N LEU A 181 -23.53 3.50 -6.24
CA LEU A 181 -23.72 4.30 -5.03
C LEU A 181 -24.78 3.70 -4.10
N LYS A 182 -25.87 3.15 -4.66
CA LYS A 182 -26.89 2.43 -3.88
C LYS A 182 -26.29 1.23 -3.14
N ARG A 183 -25.50 0.41 -3.85
CA ARG A 183 -24.80 -0.74 -3.27
C ARG A 183 -23.83 -0.32 -2.17
N MET A 184 -23.06 0.75 -2.39
CA MET A 184 -22.16 1.30 -1.39
C MET A 184 -22.93 1.79 -0.14
N GLU A 185 -24.05 2.48 -0.31
CA GLU A 185 -24.90 2.94 0.80
C GLU A 185 -25.46 1.78 1.62
N GLU A 186 -25.87 0.69 0.98
CA GLU A 186 -26.37 -0.53 1.64
C GLU A 186 -25.25 -1.23 2.43
N MET A 187 -24.07 -1.37 1.85
CA MET A 187 -22.92 -1.95 2.53
C MET A 187 -22.42 -1.09 3.70
N ALA A 188 -22.48 0.23 3.57
CA ALA A 188 -22.17 1.16 4.65
C ALA A 188 -23.15 1.06 5.84
N LYS A 189 -24.41 0.68 5.61
CA LYS A 189 -25.41 0.43 6.66
C LYS A 189 -25.15 -0.89 7.40
N SER A 190 -24.62 -1.90 6.72
CA SER A 190 -24.33 -3.22 7.28
C SER A 190 -22.95 -3.31 7.96
N THR A 191 -22.26 -2.20 8.18
CA THR A 191 -20.89 -2.15 8.75
C THR A 191 -19.87 -3.04 7.99
N SER A 192 -20.08 -3.15 6.67
CA SER A 192 -19.19 -3.90 5.78
C SER A 192 -18.19 -3.01 5.05
N LEU A 193 -18.14 -1.72 5.37
CA LEU A 193 -17.19 -0.74 4.86
C LEU A 193 -16.54 0.00 6.03
N ASP A 194 -15.24 0.16 5.94
CA ASP A 194 -14.44 1.01 6.83
C ASP A 194 -13.75 2.11 6.02
N GLU A 195 -13.33 3.22 6.64
CA GLU A 195 -12.61 4.32 5.99
C GLU A 195 -13.40 5.00 4.86
N ILE A 196 -14.71 5.16 4.99
CA ILE A 196 -15.55 5.80 3.94
C ILE A 196 -15.05 7.21 3.62
N HIS A 197 -14.50 7.95 4.59
CA HIS A 197 -13.93 9.28 4.37
C HIS A 197 -12.72 9.26 3.41
N ALA A 198 -12.00 8.13 3.27
CA ALA A 198 -10.91 8.02 2.30
C ALA A 198 -11.37 8.21 0.85
N VAL A 199 -12.64 7.91 0.57
CA VAL A 199 -13.23 8.06 -0.78
C VAL A 199 -14.04 9.36 -0.93
N ALA A 200 -13.99 10.25 0.08
CA ALA A 200 -14.69 11.53 0.04
C ALA A 200 -14.40 12.38 -1.22
N PRO A 201 -13.16 12.45 -1.74
CA PRO A 201 -12.89 13.21 -2.95
C PRO A 201 -13.73 12.75 -4.15
N VAL A 202 -13.88 11.45 -4.35
CA VAL A 202 -14.67 10.87 -5.44
C VAL A 202 -16.18 11.15 -5.23
N LEU A 203 -16.66 10.99 -3.99
CA LEU A 203 -18.04 11.27 -3.65
C LEU A 203 -18.38 12.75 -3.82
N GLN A 204 -17.45 13.65 -3.47
CA GLN A 204 -17.62 15.09 -3.64
C GLN A 204 -17.69 15.48 -5.12
N GLU A 205 -16.80 14.93 -5.94
CA GLU A 205 -16.83 15.14 -7.40
C GLU A 205 -18.17 14.76 -8.01
N ILE A 206 -18.72 13.60 -7.62
CA ILE A 206 -20.04 13.14 -8.07
C ILE A 206 -21.16 14.06 -7.56
N ALA A 207 -21.09 14.50 -6.30
CA ALA A 207 -22.08 15.38 -5.69
C ALA A 207 -22.16 16.75 -6.37
N ASP A 208 -21.04 17.27 -6.84
CA ASP A 208 -20.92 18.59 -7.46
C ASP A 208 -21.20 18.58 -8.97
N ASP A 209 -21.12 17.43 -9.63
CA ASP A 209 -21.36 17.31 -11.07
C ASP A 209 -22.83 17.52 -11.44
N LYS A 210 -23.16 18.72 -11.93
CA LYS A 210 -24.52 19.08 -12.36
C LYS A 210 -25.07 18.25 -13.52
N ALA A 211 -24.20 17.56 -14.28
CA ALA A 211 -24.62 16.66 -15.35
C ALA A 211 -25.05 15.27 -14.82
N THR A 212 -24.75 14.98 -13.55
CA THR A 212 -25.21 13.78 -12.86
C THR A 212 -26.63 13.94 -12.31
N LEU A 213 -27.42 12.87 -12.33
CA LEU A 213 -28.82 12.88 -11.84
C LEU A 213 -28.91 13.34 -10.38
N ASN A 214 -29.92 14.11 -10.04
CA ASN A 214 -30.14 14.62 -8.68
C ASN A 214 -30.19 13.50 -7.62
N VAL A 215 -30.81 12.36 -7.93
CA VAL A 215 -30.90 11.21 -7.01
C VAL A 215 -29.50 10.63 -6.72
N THR A 216 -28.66 10.52 -7.73
CA THR A 216 -27.27 10.04 -7.63
C THR A 216 -26.44 11.01 -6.79
N ARG A 217 -26.51 12.31 -7.07
CA ARG A 217 -25.83 13.36 -6.30
C ARG A 217 -26.25 13.36 -4.83
N SER A 218 -27.55 13.29 -4.56
CA SER A 218 -28.08 13.22 -3.19
C SER A 218 -27.59 11.99 -2.43
N ARG A 219 -27.34 10.86 -3.12
CA ARG A 219 -26.80 9.66 -2.53
C ARG A 219 -25.31 9.82 -2.17
N ALA A 220 -24.53 10.46 -3.05
CA ALA A 220 -23.14 10.80 -2.76
C ALA A 220 -23.03 11.71 -1.53
N VAL A 221 -23.88 12.74 -1.42
CA VAL A 221 -23.95 13.62 -0.24
C VAL A 221 -24.25 12.84 1.06
N ARG A 222 -25.19 11.87 1.01
CA ARG A 222 -25.48 11.05 2.21
C ARG A 222 -24.30 10.15 2.63
N LEU A 223 -23.49 9.70 1.68
CA LEU A 223 -22.29 8.91 1.97
C LEU A 223 -21.17 9.79 2.54
N LEU A 224 -21.05 11.04 2.09
CA LEU A 224 -20.09 12.00 2.66
C LEU A 224 -20.40 12.36 4.13
N ALA A 225 -21.63 12.18 4.59
CA ALA A 225 -22.04 12.47 5.96
C ALA A 225 -21.78 11.30 6.94
N LYS A 226 -21.18 10.20 6.50
CA LYS A 226 -20.85 9.01 7.30
C LYS A 226 -19.40 9.01 7.75
#